data_23be8be2a0b820a79a1987d4d3168f1f
#
_entry.id   23be8be2a0b820a79a1987d4d3168f1f
#
_cell.length_a   1.000
_cell.length_b   1.000
_cell.length_c   1.000
_cell.angle_alpha   90.00
_cell.angle_beta   90.00
_cell.angle_gamma   90.00
#
_symmetry.space_group_name_H-M   'P 1'
#
loop_
_entity.id
_entity.type
_entity.pdbx_description
1 polymer ?
#
loop_
_entity_poly.entity_id
_entity_poly.type
_entity_poly.pdbx_seq_one_letter_code
_entity_poly.pdbx_strand_id
1 'polypeptide(L)'
;MAELSLQHVDKIYDNNVQAVFDFNLDVKDKEFIVFVGPSGCGKSTTLRMIAGLEEISAGDFCIDGKRMNDVEPKDRDIAMVFQSYALYPHMSVYENMAFGLKLRKFSKEEIDKRVHEAARILEIEPYLDRK
;
A
#
# COMPACT_ATOMS: atom_id res chain seq x y z
N MET A 1 11.92 -4.99 6.92
CA MET A 1 11.34 -5.04 5.57
C MET A 1 11.09 -6.48 5.18
N ALA A 2 10.45 -6.74 4.07
CA ALA A 2 9.94 -8.07 3.75
C ALA A 2 10.31 -8.48 2.32
N GLU A 3 10.35 -9.78 2.06
CA GLU A 3 10.49 -10.33 0.71
C GLU A 3 9.12 -10.58 0.12
N LEU A 4 8.94 -10.24 -1.16
CA LEU A 4 7.71 -10.50 -1.89
C LEU A 4 7.96 -11.51 -3.02
N SER A 5 6.99 -12.37 -3.23
CA SER A 5 7.02 -13.32 -4.36
C SER A 5 5.65 -13.34 -5.03
N LEU A 6 5.65 -13.08 -6.33
CA LEU A 6 4.47 -13.25 -7.19
C LEU A 6 4.82 -14.33 -8.21
N GLN A 7 4.00 -15.39 -8.27
CA GLN A 7 4.23 -16.53 -9.14
C GLN A 7 2.98 -16.81 -9.97
N HIS A 8 3.12 -16.72 -11.29
CA HIS A 8 2.06 -17.01 -12.26
C HIS A 8 0.76 -16.25 -11.96
N VAL A 9 0.88 -14.96 -11.60
CA VAL A 9 -0.26 -14.14 -11.19
C VAL A 9 -1.02 -13.63 -12.41
N ASP A 10 -2.32 -13.91 -12.41
CA ASP A 10 -3.27 -13.40 -13.40
C ASP A 10 -4.35 -12.56 -12.72
N LYS A 11 -4.83 -11.54 -13.41
CA LYS A 11 -6.02 -10.79 -13.01
C LYS A 11 -6.98 -10.70 -14.18
N ILE A 12 -8.15 -11.29 -13.98
CA ILE A 12 -9.27 -11.26 -14.92
C ILE A 12 -10.46 -10.62 -14.20
N TYR A 13 -10.95 -9.51 -14.74
CA TYR A 13 -12.13 -8.82 -14.19
C TYR A 13 -13.44 -9.51 -14.61
N ASP A 14 -14.53 -9.21 -13.92
CA ASP A 14 -15.85 -9.83 -14.15
C ASP A 14 -16.37 -9.69 -15.58
N ASN A 15 -15.92 -8.67 -16.32
CA ASN A 15 -16.25 -8.47 -17.73
C ASN A 15 -15.33 -9.28 -18.67
N ASN A 16 -14.60 -10.26 -18.17
CA ASN A 16 -13.62 -11.08 -18.89
C ASN A 16 -12.43 -10.30 -19.48
N VAL A 17 -12.20 -9.08 -19.03
CA VAL A 17 -11.00 -8.33 -19.41
C VAL A 17 -9.85 -8.77 -18.53
N GLN A 18 -8.81 -9.33 -19.14
CA GLN A 18 -7.60 -9.70 -18.42
C GLN A 18 -6.62 -8.52 -18.38
N ALA A 19 -6.28 -8.09 -17.17
CA ALA A 19 -5.40 -6.95 -16.93
C ALA A 19 -3.94 -7.36 -16.64
N VAL A 20 -3.74 -8.55 -16.07
CA VAL A 20 -2.42 -9.07 -15.72
C VAL A 20 -2.31 -10.51 -16.22
N PHE A 21 -1.20 -10.83 -16.90
CA PHE A 21 -0.96 -12.09 -17.58
C PHE A 21 0.32 -12.74 -17.04
N ASP A 22 0.19 -13.86 -16.36
CA ASP A 22 1.31 -14.70 -15.91
C ASP A 22 2.49 -13.87 -15.33
N PHE A 23 2.16 -12.99 -14.40
CA PHE A 23 3.14 -12.08 -13.82
C PHE A 23 3.98 -12.80 -12.76
N ASN A 24 5.30 -12.72 -12.91
CA ASN A 24 6.27 -13.33 -12.01
C ASN A 24 7.26 -12.27 -11.55
N LEU A 25 7.45 -12.16 -10.23
CA LEU A 25 8.39 -11.22 -9.65
C LEU A 25 8.83 -11.68 -8.27
N ASP A 26 10.12 -11.68 -8.02
CA ASP A 26 10.68 -11.86 -6.70
C ASP A 26 11.36 -10.56 -6.26
N VAL A 27 10.91 -10.02 -5.14
CA VAL A 27 11.46 -8.81 -4.52
C VAL A 27 12.17 -9.19 -3.24
N LYS A 28 13.44 -8.87 -3.15
CA LYS A 28 14.27 -9.15 -1.97
C LYS A 28 14.07 -8.06 -0.92
N ASP A 29 14.41 -8.40 0.32
CA ASP A 29 14.41 -7.43 1.41
C ASP A 29 15.24 -6.18 1.03
N LYS A 30 14.67 -5.01 1.31
CA LYS A 30 15.27 -3.69 1.04
C LYS A 30 15.46 -3.34 -0.44
N GLU A 31 14.88 -4.12 -1.35
CA GLU A 31 14.95 -3.83 -2.78
C GLU A 31 13.93 -2.76 -3.17
N PHE A 32 14.33 -1.86 -4.04
CA PHE A 32 13.48 -0.82 -4.60
C PHE A 32 13.09 -1.18 -6.03
N ILE A 33 11.78 -1.41 -6.25
CA ILE A 33 11.25 -1.85 -7.54
C ILE A 33 10.38 -0.74 -8.15
N VAL A 34 10.53 -0.53 -9.43
CA VAL A 34 9.72 0.42 -10.21
C VAL A 34 9.04 -0.31 -11.36
N PHE A 35 7.70 -0.17 -11.44
CA PHE A 35 6.93 -0.66 -12.58
C PHE A 35 6.84 0.44 -13.63
N VAL A 36 7.28 0.16 -14.84
CA VAL A 36 7.21 1.08 -15.98
C VAL A 36 6.38 0.47 -17.09
N GLY A 37 5.66 1.32 -17.81
CA GLY A 37 4.85 0.91 -18.95
C GLY A 37 3.77 1.92 -19.25
N PRO A 38 3.13 1.82 -20.43
CA PRO A 38 2.04 2.70 -20.82
C PRO A 38 0.80 2.50 -19.94
N SER A 39 -0.10 3.47 -19.96
CA SER A 39 -1.40 3.38 -19.29
C SER A 39 -2.14 2.11 -19.71
N GLY A 40 -2.75 1.41 -18.75
CA GLY A 40 -3.50 0.18 -19.03
C GLY A 40 -2.66 -1.09 -19.15
N CYS A 41 -1.36 -1.05 -18.83
CA CYS A 41 -0.49 -2.25 -18.85
C CYS A 41 -0.53 -3.10 -17.58
N GLY A 42 -1.41 -2.78 -16.64
CA GLY A 42 -1.58 -3.55 -15.41
C GLY A 42 -0.72 -3.12 -14.22
N LYS A 43 0.01 -2.00 -14.30
CA LYS A 43 0.84 -1.49 -13.19
C LYS A 43 0.02 -1.26 -11.92
N SER A 44 -1.03 -0.45 -12.03
CA SER A 44 -1.90 -0.12 -10.90
C SER A 44 -2.64 -1.34 -10.39
N THR A 45 -3.11 -2.21 -11.29
CA THR A 45 -3.78 -3.46 -10.93
C THR A 45 -2.87 -4.36 -10.12
N THR A 46 -1.61 -4.51 -10.53
CA THR A 46 -0.62 -5.31 -9.80
C THR A 46 -0.36 -4.75 -8.41
N LEU A 47 -0.16 -3.44 -8.28
CA LEU A 47 0.02 -2.79 -6.98
C LEU A 47 -1.21 -2.96 -6.08
N ARG A 48 -2.42 -2.87 -6.63
CA ARG A 48 -3.67 -3.09 -5.89
C ARG A 48 -3.81 -4.53 -5.42
N MET A 49 -3.39 -5.51 -6.22
CA MET A 49 -3.37 -6.93 -5.81
C MET A 49 -2.38 -7.16 -4.66
N ILE A 50 -1.21 -6.55 -4.71
CA ILE A 50 -0.23 -6.61 -3.61
C ILE A 50 -0.80 -6.01 -2.33
N ALA A 51 -1.53 -4.91 -2.44
CA ALA A 51 -2.17 -4.25 -1.31
C ALA A 51 -3.43 -4.97 -0.80
N GLY A 52 -3.97 -5.91 -1.56
CA GLY A 52 -5.22 -6.60 -1.22
C GLY A 52 -6.48 -5.86 -1.60
N LEU A 53 -6.37 -4.78 -2.39
CA LEU A 53 -7.49 -3.99 -2.87
C LEU A 53 -8.17 -4.59 -4.11
N GLU A 54 -7.50 -5.54 -4.75
CA GLU A 54 -8.01 -6.36 -5.85
C GLU A 54 -7.67 -7.82 -5.58
N GLU A 55 -8.61 -8.71 -5.89
CA GLU A 55 -8.38 -10.14 -5.78
C GLU A 55 -7.51 -10.66 -6.92
N ILE A 56 -6.65 -11.62 -6.63
CA ILE A 56 -5.85 -12.34 -7.60
C ILE A 56 -6.73 -13.42 -8.22
N SER A 57 -6.80 -13.48 -9.55
CA SER A 57 -7.62 -14.48 -10.25
C SER A 57 -6.93 -15.85 -10.31
N ALA A 58 -5.61 -15.87 -10.47
CA ALA A 58 -4.80 -17.09 -10.46
C ALA A 58 -3.38 -16.77 -10.01
N GLY A 59 -2.66 -17.77 -9.55
CA GLY A 59 -1.29 -17.65 -9.08
C GLY A 59 -1.20 -17.37 -7.59
N ASP A 60 0.02 -17.21 -7.10
CA ASP A 60 0.31 -17.06 -5.68
C ASP A 60 1.08 -15.77 -5.42
N PHE A 61 0.63 -15.02 -4.41
CA PHE A 61 1.35 -13.87 -3.87
C PHE A 61 1.73 -14.17 -2.42
N CYS A 62 3.02 -14.05 -2.12
CA CYS A 62 3.57 -14.31 -0.79
C CYS A 62 4.36 -13.11 -0.27
N ILE A 63 4.26 -12.87 1.03
CA ILE A 63 5.13 -11.96 1.78
C ILE A 63 5.84 -12.79 2.83
N ASP A 64 7.18 -12.76 2.82
CA ASP A 64 8.03 -13.55 3.73
C ASP A 64 7.64 -15.05 3.74
N GLY A 65 7.35 -15.61 2.58
CA GLY A 65 6.98 -17.01 2.41
C GLY A 65 5.54 -17.35 2.79
N LYS A 66 4.77 -16.39 3.32
CA LYS A 66 3.35 -16.59 3.66
C LYS A 66 2.46 -16.18 2.49
N ARG A 67 1.60 -17.09 2.04
CA ARG A 67 0.61 -16.80 0.99
C ARG A 67 -0.40 -15.77 1.48
N MET A 68 -0.54 -14.68 0.74
CA MET A 68 -1.34 -13.52 1.13
C MET A 68 -2.63 -13.34 0.32
N ASN A 69 -2.91 -14.22 -0.64
CA ASN A 69 -4.06 -14.08 -1.55
C ASN A 69 -5.38 -13.81 -0.83
N ASP A 70 -5.63 -14.50 0.28
CA ASP A 70 -6.88 -14.43 1.03
C ASP A 70 -6.79 -13.55 2.30
N VAL A 71 -5.67 -12.85 2.48
CA VAL A 71 -5.45 -11.97 3.63
C VAL A 71 -5.99 -10.57 3.32
N GLU A 72 -6.81 -10.04 4.22
CA GLU A 72 -7.36 -8.68 4.04
C GLU A 72 -6.26 -7.61 4.07
N PRO A 73 -6.47 -6.47 3.38
CA PRO A 73 -5.46 -5.39 3.30
C PRO A 73 -4.94 -4.93 4.66
N LYS A 74 -5.82 -4.80 5.63
CA LYS A 74 -5.48 -4.35 7.00
C LYS A 74 -4.49 -5.26 7.71
N ASP A 75 -4.45 -6.54 7.33
CA ASP A 75 -3.63 -7.57 7.97
C ASP A 75 -2.33 -7.87 7.22
N ARG A 76 -2.05 -7.14 6.13
CA ARG A 76 -0.85 -7.36 5.31
C ARG A 76 0.38 -6.58 5.77
N ASP A 77 0.25 -5.68 6.74
CA ASP A 77 1.33 -4.82 7.25
C ASP A 77 2.07 -4.06 6.13
N ILE A 78 1.31 -3.47 5.24
CA ILE A 78 1.81 -2.67 4.12
C ILE A 78 1.23 -1.26 4.18
N ALA A 79 1.87 -0.34 3.46
CA ALA A 79 1.35 1.01 3.27
C ALA A 79 1.30 1.32 1.77
N MET A 80 0.30 2.09 1.37
CA MET A 80 0.13 2.48 -0.02
C MET A 80 -0.18 3.97 -0.13
N VAL A 81 0.49 4.65 -1.05
CA VAL A 81 0.18 6.02 -1.40
C VAL A 81 -0.65 6.00 -2.67
N PHE A 82 -1.88 6.49 -2.58
CA PHE A 82 -2.79 6.52 -3.72
C PHE A 82 -2.52 7.72 -4.62
N GLN A 83 -2.81 7.58 -5.91
CA GLN A 83 -2.70 8.66 -6.87
C GLN A 83 -3.62 9.84 -6.52
N SER A 84 -4.75 9.58 -5.88
CA SER A 84 -5.70 10.58 -5.39
C SER A 84 -5.39 11.09 -3.97
N TYR A 85 -4.25 10.70 -3.41
CA TYR A 85 -3.78 11.00 -2.05
C TYR A 85 -4.62 10.41 -0.91
N ALA A 86 -5.87 10.03 -1.14
CA ALA A 86 -6.77 9.37 -0.16
C ALA A 86 -6.86 10.07 1.21
N LEU A 87 -6.86 11.40 1.22
CA LEU A 87 -6.96 12.19 2.44
C LEU A 87 -8.41 12.25 2.94
N TYR A 88 -8.56 12.30 4.26
CA TYR A 88 -9.84 12.53 4.92
C TYR A 88 -10.08 14.03 5.07
N PRO A 89 -10.94 14.65 4.24
CA PRO A 89 -11.05 16.12 4.17
C PRO A 89 -11.64 16.75 5.44
N HIS A 90 -12.36 15.99 6.24
CA HIS A 90 -12.93 16.45 7.51
C HIS A 90 -11.91 16.45 8.67
N MET A 91 -10.76 15.81 8.46
CA MET A 91 -9.68 15.73 9.45
C MET A 91 -8.62 16.80 9.18
N SER A 92 -7.93 17.22 10.24
CA SER A 92 -6.75 18.07 10.11
C SER A 92 -5.57 17.31 9.48
N VAL A 93 -4.54 18.03 9.10
CA VAL A 93 -3.27 17.42 8.65
C VAL A 93 -2.73 16.48 9.72
N TYR A 94 -2.71 16.92 10.97
CA TYR A 94 -2.27 16.09 12.10
C TYR A 94 -3.08 14.80 12.21
N GLU A 95 -4.40 14.91 12.16
CA GLU A 95 -5.30 13.74 12.27
C GLU A 95 -5.12 12.75 11.13
N ASN A 96 -4.95 13.24 9.90
CA ASN A 96 -4.63 12.39 8.75
C ASN A 96 -3.32 11.62 8.94
N MET A 97 -2.27 12.32 9.39
CA MET A 97 -0.97 11.69 9.65
C MET A 97 -1.02 10.68 10.81
N ALA A 98 -1.79 10.99 11.85
CA ALA A 98 -1.91 10.16 13.04
C ALA A 98 -2.81 8.93 12.86
N PHE A 99 -3.65 8.90 11.83
CA PHE A 99 -4.72 7.91 11.67
C PHE A 99 -4.22 6.47 11.73
N GLY A 100 -3.20 6.13 10.95
CA GLY A 100 -2.62 4.78 10.94
C GLY A 100 -2.00 4.39 12.28
N LEU A 101 -1.40 5.34 12.98
CA LEU A 101 -0.80 5.10 14.28
C LEU A 101 -1.87 4.86 15.36
N LYS A 102 -2.99 5.56 15.27
CA LYS A 102 -4.15 5.33 16.16
C LYS A 102 -4.73 3.93 15.96
N LEU A 103 -4.87 3.49 14.72
CA LEU A 103 -5.35 2.14 14.41
C LEU A 103 -4.43 1.06 14.98
N ARG A 104 -3.14 1.30 15.01
CA ARG A 104 -2.14 0.39 15.58
C ARG A 104 -2.00 0.53 17.10
N LYS A 105 -2.82 1.36 17.71
CA LYS A 105 -2.88 1.57 19.17
C LYS A 105 -1.56 2.08 19.78
N PHE A 106 -0.82 2.89 19.04
CA PHE A 106 0.33 3.60 19.63
C PHE A 106 -0.13 4.56 20.72
N SER A 107 0.74 4.83 21.71
CA SER A 107 0.46 5.82 22.76
C SER A 107 0.32 7.22 22.13
N LYS A 108 -0.44 8.08 22.80
CA LYS A 108 -0.63 9.46 22.37
C LYS A 108 0.70 10.20 22.22
N GLU A 109 1.62 9.98 23.15
CA GLU A 109 2.95 10.58 23.16
C GLU A 109 3.79 10.11 21.97
N GLU A 110 3.76 8.82 21.66
CA GLU A 110 4.47 8.25 20.52
C GLU A 110 3.89 8.73 19.20
N ILE A 111 2.56 8.83 19.09
CA ILE A 111 1.88 9.38 17.91
C ILE A 111 2.33 10.82 17.68
N ASP A 112 2.29 11.65 18.71
CA ASP A 112 2.68 13.06 18.63
C ASP A 112 4.13 13.21 18.16
N LYS A 113 5.03 12.44 18.73
CA LYS A 113 6.44 12.44 18.37
C LYS A 113 6.64 12.08 16.88
N ARG A 114 6.02 11.01 16.43
CA ARG A 114 6.15 10.53 15.03
C ARG A 114 5.54 11.50 14.03
N VAL A 115 4.38 12.07 14.34
CA VAL A 115 3.72 13.04 13.48
C VAL A 115 4.58 14.29 13.34
N HIS A 116 5.07 14.84 14.45
CA HIS A 116 5.92 16.03 14.41
C HIS A 116 7.25 15.78 13.70
N GLU A 117 7.86 14.63 13.89
CA GLU A 117 9.09 14.26 13.19
C GLU A 117 8.88 14.20 11.67
N ALA A 118 7.83 13.52 11.21
CA ALA A 118 7.49 13.45 9.80
C ALA A 118 7.13 14.82 9.22
N ALA A 119 6.34 15.62 9.95
CA ALA A 119 5.96 16.96 9.54
C ALA A 119 7.16 17.90 9.41
N ARG A 120 8.14 17.75 10.28
CA ARG A 120 9.38 18.53 10.21
C ARG A 120 10.17 18.17 8.94
N ILE A 121 10.30 16.89 8.63
CA ILE A 121 10.98 16.42 7.42
C ILE A 121 10.31 16.97 6.16
N LEU A 122 8.98 17.01 6.17
CA LEU A 122 8.17 17.50 5.05
C LEU A 122 7.98 19.04 5.06
N GLU A 123 8.47 19.72 6.10
CA GLU A 123 8.33 21.17 6.27
C GLU A 123 6.86 21.64 6.36
N ILE A 124 6.00 20.83 6.98
CA ILE A 124 4.56 21.12 7.15
C ILE A 124 4.12 21.29 8.59
N GLU A 125 5.04 21.36 9.55
CA GLU A 125 4.70 21.57 10.97
C GLU A 125 3.74 22.74 11.21
N PRO A 126 3.93 23.93 10.56
CA PRO A 126 3.01 25.06 10.77
C PRO A 126 1.57 24.80 10.31
N TYR A 127 1.34 23.75 9.55
CA TYR A 127 0.04 23.45 8.93
C TYR A 127 -0.71 22.29 9.57
N LEU A 128 -0.18 21.70 10.64
CA LEU A 128 -0.75 20.49 11.25
C LEU A 128 -2.21 20.66 11.71
N ASP A 129 -2.62 21.83 12.10
CA ASP A 129 -3.99 22.11 12.56
C ASP A 129 -4.97 22.44 11.42
N ARG A 130 -4.50 22.52 10.19
CA ARG A 130 -5.34 22.80 9.02
C ARG A 130 -6.06 21.54 8.55
N LYS A 131 -7.26 21.74 8.02
CA LYS A 131 -8.02 20.69 7.34
C LYS A 131 -7.69 20.63 5.85
#